data_a7842b82051ab7c6a9428210d31a1cb8
#
_entry.id   a7842b82051ab7c6a9428210d31a1cb8
#
_cell.length_a   1.000
_cell.length_b   1.000
_cell.length_c   1.000
_cell.angle_alpha   90.00
_cell.angle_beta   90.00
_cell.angle_gamma   90.00
#
_symmetry.space_group_name_H-M   'P 1'
#
loop_
_entity.id
_entity.type
_entity.pdbx_description
1 polymer ?
#
loop_
_entity_poly.entity_id
_entity_poly.type
_entity_poly.pdbx_seq_one_letter_code
_entity_poly.pdbx_strand_id
1 'polypeptide(L)'
;MANAHSSYLFTSESVTEGHPDKVCDQISDAVLDAILEKEIELAGQGYVSPSGQPADPTQVRCACETMATTGMIIVAGEIRTQAYVDVPALAREVLREIGYDRAKYGFDCDTCGVLNAIHDQSPDIAQGVDE
;
A
#
# COMPACT_ATOMS: atom_id res chain seq x y z
N MET A 1 1.31 -24.10 -45.97
CA MET A 1 2.08 -23.44 -44.91
C MET A 1 1.60 -23.91 -43.57
N ALA A 2 2.37 -24.70 -42.84
CA ALA A 2 2.00 -25.18 -41.52
C ALA A 2 2.02 -24.01 -40.53
N ASN A 3 0.87 -23.74 -39.88
CA ASN A 3 0.84 -22.80 -38.75
C ASN A 3 1.75 -23.37 -37.66
N ALA A 4 2.88 -22.73 -37.45
CA ALA A 4 3.70 -23.00 -36.31
C ALA A 4 2.92 -22.55 -35.07
N HIS A 5 2.35 -23.49 -34.33
CA HIS A 5 1.79 -23.23 -33.03
C HIS A 5 2.93 -22.81 -32.10
N SER A 6 3.05 -21.51 -31.82
CA SER A 6 3.95 -21.04 -30.77
C SER A 6 3.36 -21.46 -29.43
N SER A 7 4.13 -22.20 -28.63
CA SER A 7 3.79 -22.49 -27.23
C SER A 7 4.63 -21.64 -26.31
N TYR A 8 4.06 -21.23 -25.18
CA TYR A 8 4.78 -20.53 -24.11
C TYR A 8 4.44 -21.18 -22.77
N LEU A 9 5.37 -21.03 -21.84
CA LEU A 9 5.15 -21.48 -20.47
C LEU A 9 4.46 -20.35 -19.69
N PHE A 10 3.40 -20.71 -18.99
CA PHE A 10 2.69 -19.85 -18.05
C PHE A 10 2.75 -20.47 -16.67
N THR A 11 3.10 -19.68 -15.67
CA THR A 11 3.13 -20.11 -14.27
C THR A 11 2.33 -19.15 -13.43
N SER A 12 1.71 -19.65 -12.39
CA SER A 12 1.06 -18.86 -11.35
C SER A 12 1.34 -19.47 -9.98
N GLU A 13 1.42 -18.65 -8.96
CA GLU A 13 1.49 -19.11 -7.59
C GLU A 13 0.47 -18.37 -6.73
N SER A 14 0.10 -18.97 -5.62
CA SER A 14 -0.81 -18.41 -4.64
C SER A 14 -0.38 -18.82 -3.25
N VAL A 15 -0.44 -17.89 -2.33
CA VAL A 15 -0.12 -18.11 -0.92
C VAL A 15 -1.36 -17.87 -0.06
N THR A 16 -1.43 -18.56 1.08
CA THR A 16 -2.54 -18.43 2.02
C THR A 16 -2.40 -17.19 2.89
N GLU A 17 -3.50 -16.79 3.51
CA GLU A 17 -3.53 -15.75 4.54
C GLU A 17 -2.49 -16.04 5.64
N GLY A 18 -1.81 -15.01 6.10
CA GLY A 18 -0.72 -15.15 7.06
C GLY A 18 0.66 -15.45 6.47
N HIS A 19 0.75 -15.82 5.18
CA HIS A 19 2.04 -15.86 4.50
C HIS A 19 2.63 -14.44 4.38
N PRO A 20 3.94 -14.21 4.59
CA PRO A 20 4.53 -12.88 4.53
C PRO A 20 4.17 -12.07 3.27
N ASP A 21 4.21 -12.70 2.09
CA ASP A 21 3.86 -12.02 0.84
C ASP A 21 2.41 -11.56 0.84
N LYS A 22 1.47 -12.38 1.33
CA LYS A 22 0.07 -12.02 1.42
C LYS A 22 -0.16 -10.91 2.45
N VAL A 23 0.53 -10.97 3.59
CA VAL A 23 0.49 -9.91 4.60
C VAL A 23 0.96 -8.57 4.02
N CYS A 24 2.06 -8.60 3.25
CA CYS A 24 2.58 -7.40 2.58
C CYS A 24 1.60 -6.82 1.57
N ASP A 25 1.01 -7.67 0.72
CA ASP A 25 -0.02 -7.26 -0.24
C ASP A 25 -1.21 -6.60 0.49
N GLN A 26 -1.74 -7.25 1.54
CA GLN A 26 -2.88 -6.73 2.28
C GLN A 26 -2.59 -5.40 2.96
N ILE A 27 -1.38 -5.19 3.48
CA ILE A 27 -1.00 -3.90 4.07
C ILE A 27 -0.89 -2.82 2.99
N SER A 28 -0.25 -3.11 1.85
CA SER A 28 -0.13 -2.16 0.74
C SER A 28 -1.50 -1.78 0.17
N ASP A 29 -2.39 -2.74 -0.01
CA ASP A 29 -3.77 -2.53 -0.46
C ASP A 29 -4.55 -1.68 0.55
N ALA A 30 -4.45 -1.99 1.85
CA ALA A 30 -5.12 -1.22 2.89
C ALA A 30 -4.65 0.25 2.94
N VAL A 31 -3.36 0.51 2.68
CA VAL A 31 -2.84 1.88 2.59
C VAL A 31 -3.48 2.62 1.40
N LEU A 32 -3.57 1.98 0.23
CA LEU A 32 -4.21 2.56 -0.94
C LEU A 32 -5.69 2.85 -0.68
N ASP A 33 -6.43 1.89 -0.14
CA ASP A 33 -7.85 2.02 0.15
C ASP A 33 -8.12 3.18 1.13
N ALA A 34 -7.37 3.25 2.23
CA ALA A 34 -7.50 4.31 3.22
C ALA A 34 -7.18 5.70 2.64
N ILE A 35 -6.20 5.80 1.75
CA ILE A 35 -5.88 7.05 1.04
C ILE A 35 -7.02 7.47 0.13
N LEU A 36 -7.57 6.55 -0.67
CA LEU A 36 -8.65 6.83 -1.59
C LEU A 36 -9.93 7.24 -0.86
N GLU A 37 -10.31 6.52 0.20
CA GLU A 37 -11.46 6.88 1.04
C GLU A 37 -11.32 8.29 1.60
N LYS A 38 -10.15 8.60 2.14
CA LYS A 38 -9.90 9.92 2.73
C LYS A 38 -9.85 11.03 1.68
N GLU A 39 -9.29 10.77 0.52
CA GLU A 39 -9.25 11.72 -0.59
C GLU A 39 -10.67 12.02 -1.11
N ILE A 40 -11.53 11.00 -1.23
CA ILE A 40 -12.94 11.15 -1.62
C ILE A 40 -13.68 12.01 -0.58
N GLU A 41 -13.47 11.76 0.72
CA GLU A 41 -14.05 12.55 1.80
C GLU A 41 -13.64 14.03 1.70
N LEU A 42 -12.32 14.28 1.54
CA LEU A 42 -11.77 15.63 1.42
C LEU A 42 -12.30 16.35 0.17
N ALA A 43 -12.38 15.68 -0.96
CA ALA A 43 -12.93 16.23 -2.20
C ALA A 43 -14.42 16.60 -2.03
N GLY A 44 -15.19 15.73 -1.36
CA GLY A 44 -16.61 16.02 -1.03
C GLY A 44 -16.80 17.24 -0.12
N GLN A 45 -15.80 17.57 0.69
CA GLN A 45 -15.76 18.75 1.53
C GLN A 45 -15.22 20.01 0.81
N GLY A 46 -14.77 19.89 -0.42
CA GLY A 46 -14.13 20.98 -1.17
C GLY A 46 -12.76 21.38 -0.60
N TYR A 47 -12.03 20.45 0.00
CA TYR A 47 -10.74 20.72 0.60
C TYR A 47 -9.71 21.16 -0.43
N VAL A 48 -8.97 22.20 -0.10
CA VAL A 48 -7.80 22.68 -0.84
C VAL A 48 -6.64 22.80 0.14
N SER A 49 -5.51 22.22 -0.21
CA SER A 49 -4.31 22.27 0.62
C SER A 49 -3.72 23.68 0.72
N PRO A 50 -2.84 23.94 1.70
CA PRO A 50 -2.15 25.24 1.80
C PRO A 50 -1.31 25.60 0.56
N SER A 51 -0.89 24.61 -0.23
CA SER A 51 -0.20 24.82 -1.51
C SER A 51 -1.14 25.13 -2.69
N GLY A 52 -2.46 25.15 -2.46
CA GLY A 52 -3.47 25.43 -3.47
C GLY A 52 -3.92 24.21 -4.30
N GLN A 53 -3.53 23.00 -3.88
CA GLN A 53 -3.94 21.77 -4.56
C GLN A 53 -5.27 21.28 -4.00
N PRO A 54 -6.32 21.09 -4.84
CA PRO A 54 -7.57 20.49 -4.38
C PRO A 54 -7.40 18.99 -4.12
N ALA A 55 -8.20 18.46 -3.21
CA ALA A 55 -8.35 17.02 -3.08
C ALA A 55 -9.10 16.48 -4.31
N ASP A 56 -8.49 15.49 -4.97
CA ASP A 56 -9.05 14.85 -6.16
C ASP A 56 -8.60 13.38 -6.21
N PRO A 57 -9.51 12.42 -5.95
CA PRO A 57 -9.16 11.01 -5.94
C PRO A 57 -8.64 10.50 -7.29
N THR A 58 -8.92 11.18 -8.41
CA THR A 58 -8.38 10.82 -9.73
C THR A 58 -6.90 11.17 -9.89
N GLN A 59 -6.39 12.05 -9.05
CA GLN A 59 -5.00 12.50 -9.05
C GLN A 59 -4.13 11.77 -8.03
N VAL A 60 -4.72 10.88 -7.23
CA VAL A 60 -3.95 10.05 -6.30
C VAL A 60 -2.99 9.14 -7.05
N ARG A 61 -1.77 9.07 -6.56
CA ARG A 61 -0.77 8.08 -6.99
C ARG A 61 -0.20 7.41 -5.74
N CYS A 62 -0.21 6.11 -5.74
CA CYS A 62 0.25 5.32 -4.60
C CYS A 62 1.13 4.18 -5.10
N ALA A 63 2.45 4.35 -4.93
CA ALA A 63 3.44 3.30 -5.12
C ALA A 63 3.92 2.86 -3.74
N CYS A 64 3.10 2.07 -3.06
CA CYS A 64 3.34 1.59 -1.71
C CYS A 64 3.80 0.13 -1.74
N GLU A 65 4.98 -0.11 -1.20
CA GLU A 65 5.60 -1.42 -1.08
C GLU A 65 5.74 -1.80 0.39
N THR A 66 5.46 -3.04 0.71
CA THR A 66 5.59 -3.55 2.08
C THR A 66 6.53 -4.74 2.11
N MET A 67 7.38 -4.79 3.13
CA MET A 67 8.22 -5.94 3.46
C MET A 67 7.93 -6.39 4.89
N ALA A 68 7.80 -7.71 5.07
CA ALA A 68 7.59 -8.32 6.37
C ALA A 68 8.73 -9.28 6.72
N THR A 69 9.17 -9.24 7.96
CA THR A 69 10.07 -10.24 8.56
C THR A 69 9.65 -10.46 10.00
N THR A 70 10.24 -11.44 10.69
CA THR A 70 9.89 -11.73 12.08
C THR A 70 9.94 -10.48 12.95
N GLY A 71 8.81 -10.11 13.51
CA GLY A 71 8.68 -8.97 14.44
C GLY A 71 8.76 -7.59 13.81
N MET A 72 8.80 -7.45 12.46
CA MET A 72 8.92 -6.14 11.81
C MET A 72 8.15 -6.07 10.49
N ILE A 73 7.50 -4.93 10.28
CA ILE A 73 6.96 -4.47 9.00
C ILE A 73 7.72 -3.22 8.57
N ILE A 74 8.04 -3.14 7.28
CA ILE A 74 8.58 -1.93 6.65
C ILE A 74 7.62 -1.56 5.53
N VAL A 75 7.07 -0.36 5.58
CA VAL A 75 6.23 0.22 4.52
C VAL A 75 7.00 1.37 3.91
N ALA A 76 7.21 1.32 2.60
CA ALA A 76 8.02 2.29 1.88
C ALA A 76 7.41 2.62 0.53
N GLY A 77 7.82 3.72 -0.08
CA GLY A 77 7.40 4.10 -1.42
C GLY A 77 7.12 5.58 -1.56
N GLU A 78 6.54 5.95 -2.68
CA GLU A 78 6.18 7.33 -3.02
C GLU A 78 4.68 7.44 -3.22
N ILE A 79 4.07 8.46 -2.61
CA ILE A 79 2.64 8.72 -2.65
C ILE A 79 2.40 10.18 -3.01
N ARG A 80 1.39 10.43 -3.89
CA ARG A 80 0.83 11.75 -4.14
C ARG A 80 -0.63 11.76 -3.72
N THR A 81 -0.96 12.50 -2.67
CA THR A 81 -2.31 12.63 -2.11
C THR A 81 -2.41 13.88 -1.24
N GLN A 82 -3.61 14.38 -1.00
CA GLN A 82 -3.90 15.38 0.03
C GLN A 82 -4.36 14.73 1.35
N ALA A 83 -4.56 13.42 1.33
CA ALA A 83 -5.00 12.66 2.50
C ALA A 83 -3.84 12.35 3.44
N TYR A 84 -4.13 12.34 4.74
CA TYR A 84 -3.24 11.77 5.75
C TYR A 84 -3.81 10.44 6.25
N VAL A 85 -2.94 9.43 6.29
CA VAL A 85 -3.24 8.08 6.80
C VAL A 85 -2.17 7.68 7.81
N ASP A 86 -2.59 7.18 8.97
CA ASP A 86 -1.68 6.59 9.97
C ASP A 86 -1.29 5.18 9.54
N VAL A 87 -0.27 5.09 8.70
CA VAL A 87 0.22 3.83 8.13
C VAL A 87 0.63 2.80 9.20
N PRO A 88 1.34 3.17 10.28
CA PRO A 88 1.62 2.24 11.38
C PRO A 88 0.38 1.67 12.05
N ALA A 89 -0.62 2.50 12.32
CA ALA A 89 -1.87 2.04 12.92
C ALA A 89 -2.60 1.07 11.98
N LEU A 90 -2.70 1.41 10.71
CA LEU A 90 -3.34 0.60 9.68
C LEU A 90 -2.65 -0.76 9.50
N ALA A 91 -1.31 -0.78 9.43
CA ALA A 91 -0.56 -2.03 9.32
C ALA A 91 -0.84 -2.96 10.52
N ARG A 92 -0.93 -2.41 11.75
CA ARG A 92 -1.28 -3.17 12.95
C ARG A 92 -2.71 -3.73 12.90
N GLU A 93 -3.64 -2.97 12.32
CA GLU A 93 -5.02 -3.41 12.15
C GLU A 93 -5.10 -4.62 11.20
N VAL A 94 -4.47 -4.54 10.05
CA VAL A 94 -4.38 -5.66 9.10
C VAL A 94 -3.76 -6.90 9.76
N LEU A 95 -2.67 -6.74 10.51
CA LEU A 95 -2.05 -7.85 11.23
C LEU A 95 -3.00 -8.49 12.27
N ARG A 96 -3.81 -7.67 12.96
CA ARG A 96 -4.80 -8.15 13.94
C ARG A 96 -5.91 -8.92 13.25
N GLU A 97 -6.42 -8.45 12.13
CA GLU A 97 -7.46 -9.12 11.34
C GLU A 97 -6.99 -10.48 10.81
N ILE A 98 -5.73 -10.58 10.38
CA ILE A 98 -5.11 -11.84 9.95
C ILE A 98 -4.97 -12.82 11.15
N GLY A 99 -4.90 -12.32 12.38
CA GLY A 99 -4.77 -13.15 13.58
C GLY A 99 -3.36 -13.18 14.18
N TYR A 100 -2.47 -12.26 13.80
CA TYR A 100 -1.17 -12.08 14.44
C TYR A 100 -1.31 -11.24 15.72
N ASP A 101 -1.98 -11.80 16.72
CA ASP A 101 -2.36 -11.14 17.98
C ASP A 101 -1.57 -11.62 19.20
N ARG A 102 -0.53 -12.46 19.01
CA ARG A 102 0.24 -13.05 20.10
C ARG A 102 1.71 -13.24 19.73
N ALA A 103 2.57 -12.78 20.63
CA ALA A 103 4.03 -12.90 20.51
C ALA A 103 4.53 -14.33 20.23
N LYS A 104 3.80 -15.36 20.69
CA LYS A 104 4.15 -16.77 20.45
C LYS A 104 4.19 -17.18 18.98
N TYR A 105 3.56 -16.41 18.10
CA TYR A 105 3.61 -16.63 16.64
C TYR A 105 4.86 -16.05 15.99
N GLY A 106 5.75 -15.42 16.78
CA GLY A 106 6.89 -14.68 16.26
C GLY A 106 6.53 -13.33 15.62
N PHE A 107 5.24 -13.00 15.67
CA PHE A 107 4.69 -11.76 15.12
C PHE A 107 3.43 -11.37 15.92
N ASP A 108 3.36 -10.14 16.35
CA ASP A 108 2.28 -9.62 17.19
C ASP A 108 1.96 -8.19 16.77
N CYS A 109 0.70 -7.94 16.42
CA CYS A 109 0.25 -6.66 15.90
C CYS A 109 0.50 -5.46 16.85
N ASP A 110 0.52 -5.69 18.16
CA ASP A 110 0.72 -4.64 19.15
C ASP A 110 2.21 -4.34 19.42
N THR A 111 3.07 -5.36 19.31
CA THR A 111 4.48 -5.26 19.72
C THR A 111 5.49 -5.31 18.58
N CYS A 112 5.08 -5.69 17.35
CA CYS A 112 5.98 -5.68 16.19
C CYS A 112 6.48 -4.25 15.89
N GLY A 113 7.68 -4.15 15.34
CA GLY A 113 8.17 -2.91 14.76
C GLY A 113 7.39 -2.57 13.48
N VAL A 114 7.03 -1.31 13.31
CA VAL A 114 6.52 -0.80 12.03
C VAL A 114 7.36 0.41 11.66
N LEU A 115 8.11 0.29 10.56
CA LEU A 115 8.88 1.38 10.00
C LEU A 115 8.11 1.94 8.80
N ASN A 116 7.81 3.24 8.84
CA ASN A 116 7.20 3.98 7.75
C ASN A 116 8.26 4.83 7.06
N ALA A 117 8.53 4.51 5.80
CA ALA A 117 9.47 5.20 4.92
C ALA A 117 8.76 5.63 3.62
N ILE A 118 7.53 6.12 3.75
CA ILE A 118 6.78 6.70 2.63
C ILE A 118 7.19 8.16 2.47
N HIS A 119 7.37 8.56 1.21
CA HIS A 119 7.73 9.91 0.80
C HIS A 119 6.76 10.44 -0.24
N ASP A 120 6.78 11.76 -0.45
CA ASP A 120 6.06 12.39 -1.54
C ASP A 120 6.65 11.98 -2.89
N GLN A 121 5.80 11.80 -3.90
CA GLN A 121 6.24 11.50 -5.26
C GLN A 121 7.14 12.61 -5.81
N SER A 122 8.27 12.21 -6.40
CA SER A 122 9.17 13.14 -7.09
C SER A 122 8.44 13.88 -8.21
N PRO A 123 8.61 15.23 -8.33
CA PRO A 123 8.05 16.00 -9.43
C PRO A 123 8.48 15.52 -10.82
N ASP A 124 9.72 15.03 -10.95
CA ASP A 124 10.25 14.55 -12.22
C ASP A 124 9.57 13.24 -12.66
N ILE A 125 9.29 12.34 -11.69
CA ILE A 125 8.53 11.11 -11.95
C ILE A 125 7.07 11.45 -12.27
N ALA A 126 6.47 12.38 -11.53
CA ALA A 126 5.10 12.82 -11.77
C ALA A 126 4.92 13.35 -13.21
N GLN A 127 5.85 14.14 -13.70
CA GLN A 127 5.82 14.67 -15.07
C GLN A 127 5.82 13.55 -16.11
N GLY A 128 6.62 12.49 -15.92
CA GLY A 128 6.69 11.37 -16.86
C GLY A 128 5.49 10.42 -16.83
N VAL A 129 4.65 10.49 -15.79
CA VAL A 129 3.44 9.67 -15.63
C VAL A 129 2.19 10.41 -16.11
N ASP A 130 2.17 11.73 -15.97
CA ASP A 130 1.00 12.56 -16.28
C ASP A 130 0.95 12.99 -17.77
N GLU A 131 2.00 12.71 -18.58
CA GLU A 131 2.05 12.89 -20.05
C GLU A 131 1.55 11.61 -20.78
#